data_7c3b3730b4a3e81045cb6fcbacd3d4d0
#
_entry.id   7c3b3730b4a3e81045cb6fcbacd3d4d0
#
_cell.length_a   1.000
_cell.length_b   1.000
_cell.length_c   1.000
_cell.angle_alpha   90.00
_cell.angle_beta   90.00
_cell.angle_gamma   90.00
#
_symmetry.space_group_name_H-M   'P 1'
#
loop_
_entity.id
_entity.type
_entity.pdbx_description
1 polymer ?
#
loop_
_entity_poly.entity_id
_entity_poly.type
_entity_poly.pdbx_seq_one_letter_code
_entity_poly.pdbx_strand_id
1 'polypeptide(L)'
;MKGHLLLRFIALAALPLIVTLAPDMAHAAEGGLDGTRLSLLWALPFAGILLCIATGPVLYHHLWEHHYGKFAAFWATLVIVPLFFVTDATTVVHTLSHTVLLEYLPFILLLLALFTVAGGIYVEGNLHDSVFTNTALLGFGTLIASVVGTTGASMILIRPLIRANDDRRTNVHVVVFFIFLVSNIGGSL
;
A
#
# COMPACT_ATOMS: atom_id res chain seq x y z
N MET A 1 -1.95 1.47 -45.99
CA MET A 1 -2.98 0.84 -45.14
C MET A 1 -2.53 0.42 -43.73
N LYS A 2 -1.21 0.28 -43.44
CA LYS A 2 -0.73 -0.17 -42.11
C LYS A 2 -0.67 0.94 -41.04
N GLY A 3 -0.60 2.23 -41.43
CA GLY A 3 -0.49 3.33 -40.46
C GLY A 3 -1.76 3.65 -39.68
N HIS A 4 -2.94 3.48 -40.30
CA HIS A 4 -4.21 3.78 -39.64
C HIS A 4 -4.61 2.73 -38.57
N LEU A 5 -4.09 1.51 -38.70
CA LEU A 5 -4.35 0.45 -37.70
C LEU A 5 -3.55 0.70 -36.42
N LEU A 6 -2.29 1.12 -36.56
CA LEU A 6 -1.41 1.46 -35.45
C LEU A 6 -1.93 2.66 -34.66
N LEU A 7 -2.41 3.71 -35.37
CA LEU A 7 -3.02 4.88 -34.71
C LEU A 7 -4.29 4.53 -33.94
N ARG A 8 -5.11 3.61 -34.48
CA ARG A 8 -6.32 3.14 -33.80
C ARG A 8 -5.99 2.30 -32.55
N PHE A 9 -4.95 1.47 -32.58
CA PHE A 9 -4.47 0.72 -31.42
C PHE A 9 -3.91 1.65 -30.35
N ILE A 10 -3.13 2.67 -30.71
CA ILE A 10 -2.59 3.67 -29.77
C ILE A 10 -3.74 4.49 -29.18
N ALA A 11 -4.71 4.90 -29.99
CA ALA A 11 -5.88 5.66 -29.51
C ALA A 11 -6.77 4.81 -28.56
N LEU A 12 -6.97 3.51 -28.86
CA LEU A 12 -7.74 2.61 -27.99
C LEU A 12 -7.00 2.29 -26.69
N ALA A 13 -5.67 2.21 -26.71
CA ALA A 13 -4.85 1.99 -25.51
C ALA A 13 -4.71 3.27 -24.66
N ALA A 14 -4.75 4.46 -25.30
CA ALA A 14 -4.68 5.73 -24.60
C ALA A 14 -6.02 6.14 -23.94
N LEU A 15 -7.15 5.64 -24.45
CA LEU A 15 -8.48 5.98 -23.92
C LEU A 15 -8.66 5.62 -22.43
N PRO A 16 -8.33 4.38 -21.97
CA PRO A 16 -8.41 4.06 -20.54
C PRO A 16 -7.37 4.85 -19.72
N LEU A 17 -6.20 5.16 -20.28
CA LEU A 17 -5.18 5.96 -19.61
C LEU A 17 -5.63 7.41 -19.42
N ILE A 18 -6.34 8.01 -20.36
CA ILE A 18 -6.91 9.37 -20.25
C ILE A 18 -8.08 9.38 -19.25
N VAL A 19 -8.88 8.32 -19.20
CA VAL A 19 -9.98 8.20 -18.21
C VAL A 19 -9.44 8.04 -16.79
N THR A 20 -8.30 7.36 -16.60
CA THR A 20 -7.66 7.23 -15.27
C THR A 20 -6.85 8.47 -14.87
N LEU A 21 -6.45 9.31 -15.83
CA LEU A 21 -5.78 10.59 -15.59
C LEU A 21 -6.74 11.78 -15.52
N ALA A 22 -8.04 11.59 -15.82
CA ALA A 22 -9.04 12.59 -15.45
C ALA A 22 -8.95 12.76 -13.92
N PRO A 23 -8.69 13.98 -13.40
CA PRO A 23 -8.78 14.17 -11.97
C PRO A 23 -10.22 13.78 -11.60
N ASP A 24 -10.36 12.66 -10.88
CA ASP A 24 -11.57 12.43 -10.13
C ASP A 24 -11.74 13.70 -9.31
N MET A 25 -12.68 14.53 -9.73
CA MET A 25 -13.20 15.55 -8.86
C MET A 25 -13.54 14.77 -7.61
N ALA A 26 -12.69 14.90 -6.59
CA ALA A 26 -12.93 14.31 -5.30
C ALA A 26 -14.31 14.83 -4.91
N HIS A 27 -15.33 14.05 -5.20
CA HIS A 27 -16.64 14.23 -4.61
C HIS A 27 -16.35 14.02 -3.14
N ALA A 28 -16.13 15.13 -2.46
CA ALA A 28 -16.21 15.17 -1.01
C ALA A 28 -17.53 14.47 -0.71
N ALA A 29 -17.43 13.28 -0.11
CA ALA A 29 -18.53 12.37 0.02
C ALA A 29 -19.72 13.13 0.57
N GLU A 30 -20.77 13.30 -0.25
CA GLU A 30 -22.04 13.86 0.19
C GLU A 30 -22.52 12.95 1.31
N GLY A 31 -22.40 13.41 2.57
CA GLY A 31 -22.75 12.64 3.76
C GLY A 31 -21.55 12.14 4.61
N GLY A 32 -20.30 12.46 4.25
CA GLY A 32 -19.12 12.18 5.08
C GLY A 32 -19.00 13.13 6.28
N LEU A 33 -18.17 12.74 7.22
CA LEU A 33 -17.77 13.58 8.36
C LEU A 33 -17.15 14.88 7.85
N ASP A 34 -17.70 16.03 8.25
CA ASP A 34 -17.09 17.32 7.97
C ASP A 34 -15.85 17.52 8.84
N GLY A 35 -14.69 17.25 8.27
CA GLY A 35 -13.39 17.36 8.93
C GLY A 35 -13.09 18.78 9.43
N THR A 36 -13.76 19.82 8.92
CA THR A 36 -13.55 21.21 9.36
C THR A 36 -14.07 21.45 10.77
N ARG A 37 -14.98 20.62 11.25
CA ARG A 37 -15.53 20.65 12.62
C ARG A 37 -14.70 19.86 13.63
N LEU A 38 -13.73 19.08 13.15
CA LEU A 38 -12.87 18.27 14.01
C LEU A 38 -11.64 19.08 14.42
N SER A 39 -11.39 19.15 15.72
CA SER A 39 -10.18 19.82 16.25
C SER A 39 -8.94 18.96 15.94
N LEU A 40 -7.74 19.58 16.00
CA LEU A 40 -6.47 18.88 15.82
C LEU A 40 -6.27 17.70 16.79
N LEU A 41 -6.99 17.69 17.91
CA LEU A 41 -6.96 16.58 18.90
C LEU A 41 -7.40 15.23 18.29
N TRP A 42 -8.25 15.24 17.25
CA TRP A 42 -8.64 14.03 16.53
C TRP A 42 -7.52 13.39 15.72
N ALA A 43 -6.42 14.08 15.52
CA ALA A 43 -5.21 13.51 14.93
C ALA A 43 -4.38 12.69 15.93
N LEU A 44 -4.60 12.84 17.25
CA LEU A 44 -3.83 12.13 18.28
C LEU A 44 -3.97 10.60 18.21
N PRO A 45 -5.15 10.02 18.04
CA PRO A 45 -5.28 8.56 17.90
C PRO A 45 -4.52 8.04 16.67
N PHE A 46 -4.53 8.76 15.56
CA PHE A 46 -3.76 8.42 14.37
C PHE A 46 -2.25 8.48 14.64
N ALA A 47 -1.77 9.56 15.23
CA ALA A 47 -0.36 9.66 15.63
C ALA A 47 0.03 8.56 16.63
N GLY A 48 -0.85 8.27 17.58
CA GLY A 48 -0.64 7.22 18.58
C GLY A 48 -0.52 5.82 17.97
N ILE A 49 -1.39 5.44 17.04
CA ILE A 49 -1.29 4.14 16.38
C ILE A 49 -0.03 4.04 15.52
N LEU A 50 0.36 5.11 14.83
CA LEU A 50 1.62 5.15 14.06
C LEU A 50 2.85 4.97 14.97
N LEU A 51 2.88 5.64 16.12
CA LEU A 51 3.94 5.46 17.11
C LEU A 51 3.96 4.03 17.66
N CYS A 52 2.80 3.44 17.95
CA CYS A 52 2.72 2.04 18.38
C CYS A 52 3.24 1.07 17.32
N ILE A 53 2.94 1.30 16.04
CA ILE A 53 3.45 0.47 14.94
C ILE A 53 4.96 0.62 14.81
N ALA A 54 5.48 1.84 14.93
CA ALA A 54 6.92 2.10 14.80
C ALA A 54 7.73 1.56 15.98
N THR A 55 7.23 1.71 17.21
CA THR A 55 7.98 1.37 18.43
C THR A 55 7.64 -0.02 18.97
N GLY A 56 6.43 -0.52 18.72
CA GLY A 56 5.93 -1.80 19.25
C GLY A 56 6.86 -2.98 18.99
N PRO A 57 7.24 -3.26 17.72
CA PRO A 57 8.13 -4.37 17.40
C PRO A 57 9.53 -4.23 17.99
N VAL A 58 9.99 -3.00 18.24
CA VAL A 58 11.35 -2.71 18.75
C VAL A 58 11.40 -2.76 20.27
N LEU A 59 10.42 -2.13 20.96
CA LEU A 59 10.42 -1.97 22.41
C LEU A 59 9.70 -3.11 23.13
N TYR A 60 8.63 -3.63 22.54
CA TYR A 60 7.73 -4.59 23.19
C TYR A 60 7.41 -5.77 22.28
N HIS A 61 8.42 -6.36 21.63
CA HIS A 61 8.29 -7.42 20.65
C HIS A 61 7.30 -8.53 21.04
N HIS A 62 7.47 -9.12 22.21
CA HIS A 62 6.62 -10.21 22.70
C HIS A 62 5.16 -9.79 22.95
N LEU A 63 4.93 -8.60 23.48
CA LEU A 63 3.58 -8.05 23.69
C LEU A 63 2.92 -7.70 22.34
N TRP A 64 3.70 -7.16 21.42
CA TRP A 64 3.23 -6.76 20.11
C TRP A 64 2.76 -7.94 19.28
N GLU A 65 3.55 -9.00 19.18
CA GLU A 65 3.21 -10.20 18.40
C GLU A 65 1.90 -10.86 18.81
N HIS A 66 1.60 -10.86 20.12
CA HIS A 66 0.41 -11.53 20.65
C HIS A 66 -0.81 -10.60 20.78
N HIS A 67 -0.62 -9.28 20.77
CA HIS A 67 -1.67 -8.33 21.14
C HIS A 67 -1.86 -7.17 20.17
N TYR A 68 -1.22 -7.18 18.98
CA TYR A 68 -1.35 -6.08 18.01
C TYR A 68 -2.81 -5.75 17.67
N GLY A 69 -3.69 -6.75 17.60
CA GLY A 69 -5.12 -6.55 17.38
C GLY A 69 -5.82 -5.79 18.51
N LYS A 70 -5.39 -5.98 19.77
CA LYS A 70 -5.93 -5.23 20.91
C LYS A 70 -5.49 -3.76 20.88
N PHE A 71 -4.25 -3.49 20.49
CA PHE A 71 -3.77 -2.12 20.29
C PHE A 71 -4.55 -1.41 19.17
N ALA A 72 -4.78 -2.10 18.05
CA ALA A 72 -5.60 -1.56 16.97
C ALA A 72 -7.04 -1.28 17.42
N ALA A 73 -7.67 -2.23 18.14
CA ALA A 73 -9.01 -2.07 18.67
C ALA A 73 -9.10 -0.93 19.69
N PHE A 74 -8.10 -0.77 20.55
CA PHE A 74 -8.03 0.34 21.51
C PHE A 74 -8.02 1.70 20.78
N TRP A 75 -7.16 1.90 19.81
CA TRP A 75 -7.08 3.15 19.05
C TRP A 75 -8.34 3.40 18.22
N ALA A 76 -8.92 2.35 17.61
CA ALA A 76 -10.18 2.45 16.90
C ALA A 76 -11.33 2.87 17.82
N THR A 77 -11.43 2.27 19.01
CA THR A 77 -12.45 2.61 20.02
C THR A 77 -12.29 4.06 20.48
N LEU A 78 -11.06 4.52 20.66
CA LEU A 78 -10.75 5.89 21.06
C LEU A 78 -11.21 6.93 20.02
N VAL A 79 -11.37 6.56 18.75
CA VAL A 79 -11.94 7.41 17.70
C VAL A 79 -13.46 7.23 17.65
N ILE A 80 -13.92 5.98 17.56
CA ILE A 80 -15.33 5.67 17.30
C ILE A 80 -16.23 6.13 18.44
N VAL A 81 -15.85 5.88 19.69
CA VAL A 81 -16.70 6.22 20.83
C VAL A 81 -16.96 7.73 20.96
N PRO A 82 -15.93 8.61 20.95
CA PRO A 82 -16.20 10.04 21.00
C PRO A 82 -16.97 10.55 19.77
N LEU A 83 -16.79 9.90 18.60
CA LEU A 83 -17.48 10.28 17.39
C LEU A 83 -19.00 10.15 17.52
N PHE A 84 -19.48 9.14 18.23
CA PHE A 84 -20.93 8.99 18.55
C PHE A 84 -21.49 10.11 19.44
N PHE A 85 -20.64 10.82 20.19
CA PHE A 85 -21.08 11.95 21.02
C PHE A 85 -21.01 13.31 20.30
N VAL A 86 -20.16 13.42 19.29
CA VAL A 86 -19.94 14.67 18.54
C VAL A 86 -20.82 14.70 17.29
N THR A 87 -21.14 13.52 16.75
CA THR A 87 -21.87 13.39 15.50
C THR A 87 -23.08 12.48 15.71
N ASP A 88 -24.02 12.57 14.78
CA ASP A 88 -25.22 11.74 14.75
C ASP A 88 -24.88 10.26 14.49
N ALA A 89 -25.56 9.35 15.19
CA ALA A 89 -25.27 7.91 15.10
C ALA A 89 -25.42 7.35 13.68
N THR A 90 -26.38 7.87 12.91
CA THR A 90 -26.60 7.49 11.51
C THR A 90 -25.39 7.85 10.64
N THR A 91 -24.84 9.04 10.83
CA THR A 91 -23.63 9.50 10.14
C THR A 91 -22.43 8.66 10.49
N VAL A 92 -22.25 8.29 11.76
CA VAL A 92 -21.14 7.43 12.19
C VAL A 92 -21.25 6.05 11.55
N VAL A 93 -22.41 5.41 11.60
CA VAL A 93 -22.63 4.09 10.98
C VAL A 93 -22.42 4.15 9.48
N HIS A 94 -22.91 5.18 8.81
CA HIS A 94 -22.72 5.38 7.37
C HIS A 94 -21.22 5.53 7.04
N THR A 95 -20.52 6.40 7.76
CA THR A 95 -19.06 6.61 7.54
C THR A 95 -18.26 5.34 7.77
N LEU A 96 -18.53 4.59 8.86
CA LEU A 96 -17.86 3.32 9.13
C LEU A 96 -18.16 2.29 8.05
N SER A 97 -19.41 2.18 7.62
CA SER A 97 -19.79 1.24 6.55
C SER A 97 -19.13 1.62 5.23
N HIS A 98 -19.07 2.89 4.89
CA HIS A 98 -18.40 3.40 3.70
C HIS A 98 -16.90 3.05 3.73
N THR A 99 -16.22 3.37 4.83
CA THR A 99 -14.78 3.07 5.00
C THR A 99 -14.50 1.57 4.89
N VAL A 100 -15.32 0.73 5.54
CA VAL A 100 -15.10 -0.73 5.49
C VAL A 100 -15.38 -1.30 4.10
N LEU A 101 -16.48 -0.90 3.45
CA LEU A 101 -16.92 -1.52 2.21
C LEU A 101 -16.23 -0.93 0.97
N LEU A 102 -15.94 0.36 0.95
CA LEU A 102 -15.43 1.04 -0.24
C LEU A 102 -13.92 1.36 -0.18
N GLU A 103 -13.31 1.34 1.01
CA GLU A 103 -11.89 1.57 1.16
C GLU A 103 -11.14 0.31 1.61
N TYR A 104 -11.53 -0.24 2.77
CA TYR A 104 -10.81 -1.36 3.37
C TYR A 104 -10.97 -2.65 2.58
N LEU A 105 -12.19 -3.03 2.19
CA LEU A 105 -12.45 -4.28 1.48
C LEU A 105 -11.77 -4.33 0.10
N PRO A 106 -11.87 -3.30 -0.77
CA PRO A 106 -11.14 -3.27 -2.03
C PRO A 106 -9.62 -3.34 -1.84
N PHE A 107 -9.09 -2.67 -0.81
CA PHE A 107 -7.66 -2.73 -0.49
C PHE A 107 -7.22 -4.15 -0.12
N ILE A 108 -7.96 -4.85 0.73
CA ILE A 108 -7.65 -6.25 1.10
C ILE A 108 -7.78 -7.19 -0.10
N LEU A 109 -8.79 -7.00 -0.96
CA LEU A 109 -8.94 -7.78 -2.18
C LEU A 109 -7.78 -7.54 -3.16
N LEU A 110 -7.34 -6.29 -3.28
CA LEU A 110 -6.14 -5.95 -4.07
C LEU A 110 -4.89 -6.66 -3.53
N LEU A 111 -4.66 -6.60 -2.22
CA LEU A 111 -3.53 -7.30 -1.60
C LEU A 111 -3.60 -8.81 -1.79
N LEU A 112 -4.78 -9.40 -1.66
CA LEU A 112 -4.99 -10.83 -1.88
C LEU A 112 -4.69 -11.22 -3.33
N ALA A 113 -5.18 -10.44 -4.30
CA ALA A 113 -4.90 -10.65 -5.71
C ALA A 113 -3.39 -10.57 -6.01
N LEU A 114 -2.73 -9.51 -5.53
CA LEU A 114 -1.28 -9.33 -5.70
C LEU A 114 -0.47 -10.46 -5.04
N PHE A 115 -0.86 -10.87 -3.84
CA PHE A 115 -0.21 -11.97 -3.15
C PHE A 115 -0.36 -13.31 -3.90
N THR A 116 -1.56 -13.57 -4.46
CA THR A 116 -1.84 -14.78 -5.24
C THR A 116 -1.02 -14.79 -6.52
N VAL A 117 -0.99 -13.67 -7.25
CA VAL A 117 -0.19 -13.53 -8.49
C VAL A 117 1.29 -13.68 -8.19
N ALA A 118 1.80 -12.99 -7.15
CA ALA A 118 3.20 -13.08 -6.74
C ALA A 118 3.60 -14.52 -6.33
N GLY A 119 2.65 -15.29 -5.79
CA GLY A 119 2.85 -16.70 -5.46
C GLY A 119 3.09 -17.60 -6.67
N GLY A 120 2.51 -17.24 -7.82
CA GLY A 120 2.64 -17.97 -9.08
C GLY A 120 3.87 -17.57 -9.93
N ILE A 121 4.54 -16.47 -9.59
CA ILE A 121 5.73 -16.03 -10.34
C ILE A 121 6.93 -16.88 -9.92
N TYR A 122 7.37 -17.73 -10.83
CA TYR A 122 8.59 -18.50 -10.70
C TYR A 122 9.64 -17.96 -11.67
N VAL A 123 10.73 -17.43 -11.15
CA VAL A 123 11.84 -16.94 -11.96
C VAL A 123 12.88 -18.06 -12.03
N GLU A 124 12.98 -18.71 -13.19
CA GLU A 124 14.04 -19.67 -13.50
C GLU A 124 15.26 -18.91 -14.03
N GLY A 125 16.42 -19.18 -13.45
CA GLY A 125 17.68 -18.61 -13.90
C GLY A 125 18.72 -18.64 -12.78
N ASN A 126 19.98 -18.56 -13.17
CA ASN A 126 21.09 -18.43 -12.23
C ASN A 126 21.18 -16.96 -11.76
N LEU A 127 20.22 -16.55 -10.94
CA LEU A 127 20.14 -15.19 -10.39
C LEU A 127 21.08 -15.01 -9.19
N HIS A 128 21.79 -16.09 -8.81
CA HIS A 128 22.56 -16.16 -7.59
C HIS A 128 23.77 -15.21 -7.61
N ASP A 129 23.88 -14.46 -6.54
CA ASP A 129 25.09 -13.70 -6.13
C ASP A 129 25.58 -12.59 -7.06
N SER A 130 24.75 -12.13 -8.02
CA SER A 130 25.14 -11.04 -8.92
C SER A 130 24.72 -9.66 -8.39
N VAL A 131 25.69 -8.76 -8.26
CA VAL A 131 25.44 -7.33 -7.96
C VAL A 131 24.56 -6.71 -9.04
N PHE A 132 24.75 -7.09 -10.30
CA PHE A 132 23.97 -6.59 -11.43
C PHE A 132 22.50 -7.01 -11.31
N THR A 133 22.22 -8.26 -10.96
CA THR A 133 20.86 -8.76 -10.78
C THR A 133 20.12 -7.99 -9.68
N ASN A 134 20.75 -7.76 -8.55
CA ASN A 134 20.17 -6.99 -7.46
C ASN A 134 19.91 -5.55 -7.86
N THR A 135 20.86 -4.90 -8.53
CA THR A 135 20.69 -3.52 -9.02
C THR A 135 19.59 -3.43 -10.07
N ALA A 136 19.50 -4.39 -10.98
CA ALA A 136 18.45 -4.44 -11.99
C ALA A 136 17.07 -4.67 -11.34
N LEU A 137 16.93 -5.58 -10.37
CA LEU A 137 15.68 -5.81 -9.64
C LEU A 137 15.24 -4.56 -8.86
N LEU A 138 16.18 -3.90 -8.19
CA LEU A 138 15.88 -2.66 -7.46
C LEU A 138 15.49 -1.53 -8.40
N GLY A 139 16.24 -1.31 -9.49
CA GLY A 139 15.94 -0.26 -10.47
C GLY A 139 14.61 -0.50 -11.19
N PHE A 140 14.38 -1.73 -11.66
CA PHE A 140 13.11 -2.11 -12.29
C PHE A 140 11.93 -2.00 -11.30
N GLY A 141 12.15 -2.44 -10.07
CA GLY A 141 11.16 -2.33 -9.00
C GLY A 141 10.77 -0.90 -8.70
N THR A 142 11.75 0.00 -8.67
CA THR A 142 11.52 1.43 -8.45
C THR A 142 10.69 2.05 -9.58
N LEU A 143 10.97 1.70 -10.83
CA LEU A 143 10.19 2.15 -11.99
C LEU A 143 8.77 1.60 -12.00
N ILE A 144 8.58 0.31 -11.67
CA ILE A 144 7.25 -0.28 -11.56
C ILE A 144 6.46 0.34 -10.42
N ALA A 145 7.10 0.64 -9.29
CA ALA A 145 6.44 1.23 -8.14
C ALA A 145 5.82 2.59 -8.45
N SER A 146 6.41 3.34 -9.37
CA SER A 146 5.88 4.62 -9.87
C SER A 146 4.56 4.46 -10.66
N VAL A 147 4.33 3.30 -11.29
CA VAL A 147 3.13 3.05 -12.13
C VAL A 147 2.06 2.25 -11.38
N VAL A 148 2.46 1.18 -10.70
CA VAL A 148 1.55 0.21 -10.04
C VAL A 148 1.36 0.52 -8.55
N GLY A 149 2.16 1.44 -8.02
CA GLY A 149 2.24 1.75 -6.60
C GLY A 149 3.25 0.88 -5.85
N THR A 150 3.76 1.41 -4.75
CA THR A 150 4.81 0.79 -3.94
C THR A 150 4.41 -0.57 -3.37
N THR A 151 3.16 -0.69 -2.90
CA THR A 151 2.63 -1.95 -2.34
C THR A 151 2.60 -3.05 -3.40
N GLY A 152 2.10 -2.74 -4.62
CA GLY A 152 2.04 -3.70 -5.73
C GLY A 152 3.42 -4.16 -6.16
N ALA A 153 4.33 -3.22 -6.42
CA ALA A 153 5.71 -3.51 -6.80
C ALA A 153 6.44 -4.35 -5.75
N SER A 154 6.28 -3.99 -4.47
CA SER A 154 6.91 -4.71 -3.35
C SER A 154 6.41 -6.14 -3.23
N MET A 155 5.11 -6.37 -3.32
CA MET A 155 4.52 -7.71 -3.24
C MET A 155 5.00 -8.63 -4.37
N ILE A 156 5.14 -8.10 -5.58
CA ILE A 156 5.59 -8.88 -6.74
C ILE A 156 7.09 -9.20 -6.65
N LEU A 157 7.91 -8.23 -6.25
CA LEU A 157 9.37 -8.33 -6.39
C LEU A 157 10.09 -8.84 -5.14
N ILE A 158 9.48 -8.80 -3.96
CA ILE A 158 10.15 -9.26 -2.72
C ILE A 158 10.57 -10.72 -2.78
N ARG A 159 9.73 -11.59 -3.35
CA ARG A 159 10.04 -13.02 -3.46
C ARG A 159 11.21 -13.31 -4.41
N PRO A 160 11.24 -12.78 -5.67
CA PRO A 160 12.40 -12.88 -6.54
C PRO A 160 13.68 -12.33 -5.89
N LEU A 161 13.57 -11.19 -5.17
CA LEU A 161 14.72 -10.59 -4.50
C LEU A 161 15.30 -11.50 -3.40
N ILE A 162 14.44 -12.07 -2.55
CA ILE A 162 14.88 -12.97 -1.48
C ILE A 162 15.55 -14.21 -2.10
N ARG A 163 14.94 -14.81 -3.13
CA ARG A 163 15.49 -15.98 -3.81
C ARG A 163 16.83 -15.69 -4.48
N ALA A 164 16.99 -14.52 -5.10
CA ALA A 164 18.26 -14.12 -5.72
C ALA A 164 19.41 -13.96 -4.71
N ASN A 165 19.09 -13.84 -3.42
CA ASN A 165 20.04 -13.60 -2.35
C ASN A 165 20.04 -14.68 -1.25
N ASP A 166 19.42 -15.83 -1.52
CA ASP A 166 19.24 -16.90 -0.52
C ASP A 166 20.58 -17.51 -0.07
N ASP A 167 21.54 -17.62 -0.99
CA ASP A 167 22.90 -18.16 -0.71
C ASP A 167 23.85 -17.13 -0.07
N ARG A 168 23.44 -15.86 0.07
CA ARG A 168 24.30 -14.83 0.65
C ARG A 168 24.27 -14.85 2.17
N ARG A 169 25.46 -14.85 2.78
CA ARG A 169 25.60 -14.71 4.23
C ARG A 169 25.10 -13.37 4.78
N THR A 170 25.15 -12.30 3.97
CA THR A 170 24.72 -10.96 4.35
C THR A 170 23.89 -10.34 3.21
N ASN A 171 22.57 -10.46 3.33
CA ASN A 171 21.61 -9.93 2.38
C ASN A 171 20.81 -8.73 2.93
N VAL A 172 21.02 -8.37 4.21
CA VAL A 172 20.28 -7.32 4.90
C VAL A 172 20.31 -5.99 4.14
N HIS A 173 21.47 -5.59 3.62
CA HIS A 173 21.61 -4.35 2.86
C HIS A 173 20.75 -4.32 1.59
N VAL A 174 20.62 -5.45 0.88
CA VAL A 174 19.79 -5.55 -0.32
C VAL A 174 18.31 -5.35 0.03
N VAL A 175 17.85 -5.96 1.11
CA VAL A 175 16.48 -5.81 1.62
C VAL A 175 16.22 -4.38 2.09
N VAL A 176 17.18 -3.77 2.79
CA VAL A 176 17.08 -2.37 3.21
C VAL A 176 16.98 -1.43 2.01
N PHE A 177 17.83 -1.61 0.99
CA PHE A 177 17.72 -0.83 -0.25
C PHE A 177 16.39 -1.06 -0.98
N PHE A 178 15.86 -2.28 -0.97
CA PHE A 178 14.54 -2.58 -1.53
C PHE A 178 13.43 -1.80 -0.81
N ILE A 179 13.45 -1.78 0.51
CA ILE A 179 12.46 -1.03 1.29
C ILE A 179 12.55 0.46 0.95
N PHE A 180 13.74 1.03 0.89
CA PHE A 180 13.89 2.46 0.58
C PHE A 180 13.55 2.80 -0.87
N LEU A 181 14.02 2.04 -1.83
CA LEU A 181 13.86 2.36 -3.24
C LEU A 181 12.50 1.94 -3.78
N VAL A 182 12.10 0.67 -3.59
CA VAL A 182 10.88 0.12 -4.19
C VAL A 182 9.66 0.42 -3.33
N SER A 183 9.76 0.19 -2.01
CA SER A 183 8.60 0.32 -1.13
C SER A 183 8.30 1.77 -0.70
N ASN A 184 9.22 2.71 -0.89
CA ASN A 184 9.04 4.11 -0.52
C ASN A 184 9.28 5.07 -1.70
N ILE A 185 10.53 5.27 -2.12
CA ILE A 185 10.90 6.31 -3.11
C ILE A 185 10.24 6.04 -4.47
N GLY A 186 10.11 4.79 -4.88
CA GLY A 186 9.51 4.43 -6.16
C GLY A 186 8.09 4.97 -6.37
N GLY A 187 7.33 5.19 -5.30
CA GLY A 187 6.00 5.79 -5.36
C GLY A 187 6.00 7.32 -5.54
N SER A 188 7.17 7.96 -5.44
CA SER A 188 7.33 9.42 -5.57
C SER A 188 7.90 9.84 -6.94
N LEU A 189 8.27 8.89 -7.77
CA LEU A 189 8.77 9.11 -9.13
C LEU A 189 7.63 9.14 -10.14
#